data_7a01c086deb60d594c24e87be76e369b
#
_entry.id   7a01c086deb60d594c24e87be76e369b
#
_cell.length_a   1.000
_cell.length_b   1.000
_cell.length_c   1.000
_cell.angle_alpha   90.00
_cell.angle_beta   90.00
_cell.angle_gamma   90.00
#
_symmetry.space_group_name_H-M   'P 1'
#
loop_
_entity.id
_entity.type
_entity.pdbx_description
1 polymer ?
#
loop_
_entity_poly.entity_id
_entity_poly.type
_entity_poly.pdbx_seq_one_letter_code
_entity_poly.pdbx_strand_id
1 'polypeptide(L)'
;MSALTWAVAAVVTDDTGRVLLCQQGRGARRYALPGGRLRPAEGPVRAALRDIRAETGWDIELIDLVGVYHLTGPSGEAAAGRAGPLPDVLVHVFRARAAGVRPVTDPPPGCRLSWHSPDALPEVVTPLTRAAVTDATAGRSGVLRDVPRAPGIAAAPLPVARPAGEGRPTSAQDGQRPETSHDEQRRATGQDGHPGAGQPPEQRGEAADPSLHP
;
A
#
# COMPACT_ATOMS: atom_id res chain seq x y z
N MET A 1 12.34 17.26 -20.52
CA MET A 1 10.94 16.81 -20.34
C MET A 1 10.79 16.42 -18.86
N SER A 2 9.86 17.06 -18.16
CA SER A 2 9.56 16.67 -16.78
C SER A 2 8.86 15.30 -16.78
N ALA A 3 9.32 14.38 -15.96
CA ALA A 3 8.68 13.06 -15.85
C ALA A 3 7.37 13.21 -15.08
N LEU A 4 6.25 12.75 -15.66
CA LEU A 4 4.95 12.71 -14.97
C LEU A 4 4.93 11.55 -13.98
N THR A 5 4.59 11.84 -12.74
CA THR A 5 4.41 10.83 -11.69
C THR A 5 2.94 10.67 -11.35
N TRP A 6 2.46 9.45 -11.31
CA TRP A 6 1.12 9.10 -10.89
C TRP A 6 1.12 8.63 -9.44
N ALA A 7 0.17 9.14 -8.68
CA ALA A 7 0.01 8.82 -7.28
C ALA A 7 -1.47 8.59 -6.94
N VAL A 8 -1.71 7.99 -5.78
CA VAL A 8 -3.03 7.75 -5.20
C VAL A 8 -3.07 8.27 -3.79
N ALA A 9 -4.23 8.70 -3.35
CA ALA A 9 -4.54 8.97 -1.95
C ALA A 9 -6.02 8.67 -1.69
N ALA A 10 -6.42 8.57 -0.42
CA ALA A 10 -7.83 8.47 -0.10
C ALA A 10 -8.21 9.33 1.12
N VAL A 11 -9.40 9.91 1.05
CA VAL A 11 -10.13 10.45 2.18
C VAL A 11 -10.85 9.26 2.82
N VAL A 12 -10.19 8.65 3.81
CA VAL A 12 -10.69 7.49 4.54
C VAL A 12 -11.48 7.97 5.75
N THR A 13 -12.76 7.61 5.85
CA THR A 13 -13.60 7.96 6.98
C THR A 13 -13.89 6.76 7.87
N ASP A 14 -14.06 7.01 9.17
CA ASP A 14 -14.63 6.06 10.11
C ASP A 14 -16.17 6.16 10.19
N ASP A 15 -16.78 5.33 11.03
CA ASP A 15 -18.24 5.31 11.24
C ASP A 15 -18.80 6.61 11.83
N THR A 16 -17.94 7.45 12.40
CA THR A 16 -18.32 8.75 12.95
C THR A 16 -18.08 9.91 11.97
N GLY A 17 -17.58 9.60 10.76
CA GLY A 17 -17.27 10.58 9.71
C GLY A 17 -15.93 11.32 9.91
N ARG A 18 -15.07 10.87 10.85
CA ARG A 18 -13.73 11.44 11.02
C ARG A 18 -12.81 10.92 9.91
N VAL A 19 -11.91 11.76 9.48
CA VAL A 19 -10.92 11.48 8.42
C VAL A 19 -9.61 10.99 9.02
N LEU A 20 -9.06 9.90 8.47
CA LEU A 20 -7.75 9.37 8.82
C LEU A 20 -6.66 10.19 8.17
N LEU A 21 -5.74 10.71 8.97
CA LEU A 21 -4.55 11.42 8.51
C LEU A 21 -3.28 10.73 9.00
N CYS A 22 -2.26 10.77 8.14
CA CYS A 22 -0.90 10.33 8.44
C CYS A 22 -0.01 11.54 8.69
N GLN A 23 0.70 11.55 9.80
CA GLN A 23 1.74 12.52 10.03
C GLN A 23 3.08 11.97 9.57
N GLN A 24 3.60 12.48 8.45
CA GLN A 24 4.82 12.00 7.81
C GLN A 24 5.95 13.02 7.93
N GLY A 25 7.17 12.49 7.83
CA GLY A 25 8.38 13.25 7.60
C GLY A 25 9.21 13.54 8.85
N ARG A 26 10.47 13.94 8.58
CA ARG A 26 11.41 14.50 9.55
C ARG A 26 11.34 16.04 9.46
N GLY A 27 11.32 16.74 10.57
CA GLY A 27 11.22 18.21 10.60
C GLY A 27 9.79 18.70 10.78
N ALA A 28 9.34 19.68 10.01
CA ALA A 28 7.98 20.20 10.06
C ALA A 28 6.98 19.14 9.61
N ARG A 29 6.55 18.33 10.55
CA ARG A 29 5.62 17.23 10.30
C ARG A 29 4.27 17.77 9.88
N ARG A 30 3.84 17.42 8.66
CA ARG A 30 2.53 17.78 8.13
C ARG A 30 1.62 16.58 8.13
N TYR A 31 0.34 16.83 8.33
CA TYR A 31 -0.68 15.80 8.14
C TYR A 31 -1.03 15.69 6.67
N ALA A 32 -1.08 14.47 6.18
CA ALA A 32 -1.42 14.13 4.80
C ALA A 32 -2.47 13.03 4.76
N LEU A 33 -3.18 12.92 3.64
CA LEU A 33 -3.97 11.73 3.33
C LEU A 33 -3.06 10.53 3.17
N PRO A 34 -3.49 9.33 3.60
CA PRO A 34 -2.79 8.09 3.30
C PRO A 34 -2.80 7.82 1.80
N GLY A 35 -1.70 7.25 1.29
CA GLY A 35 -1.58 6.94 -0.12
C GLY A 35 -0.15 6.64 -0.56
N GLY A 36 0.08 6.62 -1.87
CA GLY A 36 1.39 6.30 -2.42
C GLY A 36 1.49 6.53 -3.93
N ARG A 37 2.47 5.90 -4.56
CA ARG A 37 2.70 6.01 -6.00
C ARG A 37 2.22 4.78 -6.74
N LEU A 38 1.74 4.98 -7.98
CA LEU A 38 1.47 3.87 -8.86
C LEU A 38 2.78 3.19 -9.25
N ARG A 39 2.73 1.86 -9.28
CA ARG A 39 3.80 1.03 -9.86
C ARG A 39 3.56 0.88 -11.37
N PRO A 40 4.59 0.55 -12.14
CA PRO A 40 4.42 0.23 -13.55
C PRO A 40 3.35 -0.85 -13.75
N ALA A 41 2.46 -0.64 -14.72
CA ALA A 41 1.34 -1.54 -15.06
C ALA A 41 0.32 -1.77 -13.93
N GLU A 42 0.26 -0.89 -12.93
CA GLU A 42 -0.72 -0.95 -11.84
C GLU A 42 -1.82 0.09 -12.01
N GLY A 43 -3.08 -0.34 -11.83
CA GLY A 43 -4.20 0.58 -11.82
C GLY A 43 -4.36 1.32 -10.48
N PRO A 44 -4.95 2.54 -10.49
CA PRO A 44 -5.03 3.40 -9.30
C PRO A 44 -5.84 2.78 -8.15
N VAL A 45 -6.87 1.99 -8.43
CA VAL A 45 -7.64 1.28 -7.39
C VAL A 45 -6.77 0.30 -6.61
N ARG A 46 -5.99 -0.53 -7.32
CA ARG A 46 -5.09 -1.50 -6.68
C ARG A 46 -3.98 -0.81 -5.90
N ALA A 47 -3.42 0.26 -6.45
CA ALA A 47 -2.42 1.07 -5.77
C ALA A 47 -2.96 1.67 -4.47
N ALA A 48 -4.18 2.23 -4.49
CA ALA A 48 -4.81 2.80 -3.31
C ALA A 48 -5.00 1.75 -2.19
N LEU A 49 -5.61 0.61 -2.51
CA LEU A 49 -5.82 -0.48 -1.52
C LEU A 49 -4.51 -0.97 -0.92
N ARG A 50 -3.48 -1.18 -1.76
CA ARG A 50 -2.16 -1.64 -1.33
C ARG A 50 -1.45 -0.63 -0.42
N ASP A 51 -1.33 0.61 -0.88
CA ASP A 51 -0.51 1.61 -0.20
C ASP A 51 -1.16 2.09 1.08
N ILE A 52 -2.48 2.27 1.10
CA ILE A 52 -3.19 2.68 2.30
C ILE A 52 -3.10 1.59 3.37
N ARG A 53 -3.29 0.32 3.01
CA ARG A 53 -3.07 -0.78 3.95
C ARG A 53 -1.63 -0.84 4.46
N ALA A 54 -0.65 -0.70 3.57
CA ALA A 54 0.77 -0.72 3.95
C ALA A 54 1.17 0.43 4.86
N GLU A 55 0.59 1.62 4.67
CA GLU A 55 0.91 2.82 5.43
C GLU A 55 0.14 2.93 6.74
N THR A 56 -1.11 2.47 6.75
CA THR A 56 -2.02 2.70 7.90
C THR A 56 -2.36 1.42 8.67
N GLY A 57 -2.15 0.27 8.08
CA GLY A 57 -2.63 -1.00 8.61
C GLY A 57 -4.13 -1.22 8.45
N TRP A 58 -4.88 -0.25 7.91
CA TRP A 58 -6.31 -0.36 7.69
C TRP A 58 -6.63 -0.98 6.33
N ASP A 59 -7.55 -1.91 6.31
CA ASP A 59 -8.29 -2.23 5.09
C ASP A 59 -9.35 -1.16 4.86
N ILE A 60 -9.60 -0.84 3.60
CA ILE A 60 -10.54 0.19 3.21
C ILE A 60 -11.51 -0.33 2.14
N GLU A 61 -12.68 0.25 2.15
CA GLU A 61 -13.68 0.12 1.09
C GLU A 61 -13.69 1.40 0.28
N LEU A 62 -13.32 1.32 -1.00
CA LEU A 62 -13.37 2.47 -1.90
C LEU A 62 -14.82 2.70 -2.33
N ILE A 63 -15.27 3.97 -2.23
CA ILE A 63 -16.62 4.37 -2.58
C ILE A 63 -16.65 4.93 -4.00
N ASP A 64 -15.90 6.00 -4.24
CA ASP A 64 -15.81 6.66 -5.55
C ASP A 64 -14.48 7.43 -5.72
N LEU A 65 -14.29 8.00 -6.90
CA LEU A 65 -13.20 8.92 -7.21
C LEU A 65 -13.65 10.35 -6.90
N VAL A 66 -13.09 10.95 -5.85
CA VAL A 66 -13.28 12.38 -5.56
C VAL A 66 -12.73 13.22 -6.70
N GLY A 67 -11.51 12.93 -7.17
CA GLY A 67 -10.93 13.65 -8.30
C GLY A 67 -9.49 13.32 -8.59
N VAL A 68 -8.95 14.03 -9.59
CA VAL A 68 -7.52 14.04 -9.94
C VAL A 68 -6.97 15.42 -9.64
N TYR A 69 -5.93 15.44 -8.83
CA TYR A 69 -5.28 16.66 -8.35
C TYR A 69 -3.89 16.76 -8.93
N HIS A 70 -3.61 17.83 -9.63
CA HIS A 70 -2.28 18.12 -10.15
C HIS A 70 -1.49 18.90 -9.10
N LEU A 71 -0.39 18.33 -8.60
CA LEU A 71 0.48 19.02 -7.65
C LEU A 71 1.46 19.91 -8.42
N THR A 72 1.19 21.20 -8.39
CA THR A 72 2.05 22.20 -9.01
C THR A 72 3.26 22.52 -8.12
N GLY A 73 4.45 22.51 -8.72
CA GLY A 73 5.68 22.98 -8.07
C GLY A 73 5.71 24.50 -7.93
N PRO A 74 6.61 25.06 -7.11
CA PRO A 74 6.88 26.47 -7.15
C PRO A 74 7.35 26.86 -8.57
N SER A 75 6.70 27.86 -9.16
CA SER A 75 7.07 28.40 -10.47
C SER A 75 8.38 29.16 -10.35
N GLY A 76 9.38 28.86 -11.19
CA GLY A 76 10.61 29.63 -11.29
C GLY A 76 11.89 28.84 -10.94
N GLU A 77 13.04 29.54 -10.99
CA GLU A 77 14.38 28.98 -10.73
C GLU A 77 14.56 28.33 -9.35
N ALA A 78 13.77 28.73 -8.36
CA ALA A 78 13.74 28.12 -7.03
C ALA A 78 13.24 26.67 -7.01
N ALA A 79 12.62 26.21 -8.11
CA ALA A 79 12.13 24.82 -8.26
C ALA A 79 13.22 23.86 -8.76
N ALA A 80 14.32 24.37 -9.28
CA ALA A 80 15.44 23.57 -9.75
C ALA A 80 16.36 23.24 -8.56
N GLY A 81 16.09 22.14 -7.88
CA GLY A 81 17.07 21.56 -6.98
C GLY A 81 18.30 21.06 -7.74
N ARG A 82 19.37 20.62 -7.03
CA ARG A 82 20.57 20.01 -7.65
C ARG A 82 20.27 18.86 -8.63
N ALA A 83 19.09 18.30 -8.60
CA ALA A 83 18.62 17.19 -9.46
C ALA A 83 17.69 17.64 -10.61
N GLY A 84 17.53 18.93 -10.86
CA GLY A 84 16.62 19.45 -11.90
C GLY A 84 15.19 19.73 -11.38
N PRO A 85 14.25 20.09 -12.29
CA PRO A 85 12.88 20.39 -11.91
C PRO A 85 12.18 19.15 -11.33
N LEU A 86 11.40 19.38 -10.27
CA LEU A 86 10.60 18.31 -9.67
C LEU A 86 9.57 17.78 -10.70
N PRO A 87 9.37 16.45 -10.78
CA PRO A 87 8.38 15.88 -11.69
C PRO A 87 6.98 16.37 -11.35
N ASP A 88 6.14 16.56 -12.39
CA ASP A 88 4.73 16.80 -12.20
C ASP A 88 4.07 15.56 -11.56
N VAL A 89 3.15 15.77 -10.64
CA VAL A 89 2.45 14.69 -9.94
C VAL A 89 0.95 14.85 -10.12
N LEU A 90 0.32 13.82 -10.67
CA LEU A 90 -1.13 13.68 -10.69
C LEU A 90 -1.57 12.68 -9.63
N VAL A 91 -2.44 13.11 -8.73
CA VAL A 91 -2.92 12.29 -7.61
C VAL A 91 -4.39 11.94 -7.82
N HIS A 92 -4.71 10.65 -7.97
CA HIS A 92 -6.07 10.16 -7.89
C HIS A 92 -6.48 10.11 -6.42
N VAL A 93 -7.48 10.87 -6.04
CA VAL A 93 -8.00 10.87 -4.68
C VAL A 93 -9.34 10.14 -4.64
N PHE A 94 -9.41 9.09 -3.84
CA PHE A 94 -10.62 8.33 -3.63
C PHE A 94 -11.32 8.75 -2.34
N ARG A 95 -12.65 8.64 -2.31
CA ARG A 95 -13.43 8.56 -1.09
C ARG A 95 -13.46 7.11 -0.66
N ALA A 96 -13.22 6.87 0.63
CA ALA A 96 -13.16 5.52 1.18
C ALA A 96 -13.69 5.49 2.61
N ARG A 97 -14.04 4.31 3.07
CA ARG A 97 -14.41 4.03 4.45
C ARG A 97 -13.44 3.00 5.03
N ALA A 98 -13.08 3.14 6.30
CA ALA A 98 -12.32 2.12 7.00
C ALA A 98 -13.16 0.83 7.10
N ALA A 99 -12.55 -0.30 6.74
CA ALA A 99 -13.19 -1.59 6.88
C ALA A 99 -12.89 -2.17 8.27
N GLY A 100 -13.93 -2.20 9.12
CA GLY A 100 -13.79 -2.70 10.50
C GLY A 100 -13.51 -1.60 11.52
N VAL A 101 -13.36 -2.03 12.78
CA VAL A 101 -13.25 -1.14 13.96
C VAL A 101 -11.81 -0.89 14.41
N ARG A 102 -10.86 -1.59 13.83
CA ARG A 102 -9.42 -1.49 14.13
C ARG A 102 -8.57 -1.85 12.90
N PRO A 103 -7.32 -1.38 12.85
CA PRO A 103 -6.40 -1.78 11.80
C PRO A 103 -6.11 -3.29 11.87
N VAL A 104 -5.83 -3.91 10.72
CA VAL A 104 -5.48 -5.34 10.61
C VAL A 104 -4.00 -5.60 10.85
N THR A 105 -3.17 -4.57 10.71
CA THR A 105 -1.73 -4.61 11.00
C THR A 105 -1.30 -3.30 11.64
N ASP A 106 -0.16 -3.30 12.33
CA ASP A 106 0.41 -2.08 12.85
C ASP A 106 0.96 -1.19 11.71
N PRO A 107 0.84 0.13 11.82
CA PRO A 107 1.46 1.04 10.87
C PRO A 107 2.99 0.96 10.98
N PRO A 108 3.71 1.26 9.89
CA PRO A 108 5.17 1.22 9.90
C PRO A 108 5.77 2.21 10.90
N PRO A 109 6.96 1.91 11.46
CA PRO A 109 7.63 2.80 12.41
C PRO A 109 7.82 4.21 11.83
N GLY A 110 7.42 5.22 12.61
CA GLY A 110 7.55 6.63 12.23
C GLY A 110 6.33 7.22 11.52
N CYS A 111 5.35 6.44 11.14
CA CYS A 111 4.03 6.90 10.74
C CYS A 111 3.16 7.10 11.99
N ARG A 112 2.59 8.30 12.16
CA ARG A 112 1.60 8.58 13.20
C ARG A 112 0.25 8.79 12.54
N LEU A 113 -0.71 7.98 12.93
CA LEU A 113 -2.09 8.04 12.46
C LEU A 113 -2.95 8.77 13.47
N SER A 114 -3.89 9.55 12.97
CA SER A 114 -4.91 10.20 13.80
C SER A 114 -6.20 10.46 13.04
N TRP A 115 -7.32 10.37 13.74
CA TRP A 115 -8.64 10.67 13.21
C TRP A 115 -9.04 12.11 13.55
N HIS A 116 -9.52 12.86 12.55
CA HIS A 116 -9.88 14.26 12.69
C HIS A 116 -11.27 14.53 12.12
N SER A 117 -12.01 15.41 12.76
CA SER A 117 -13.22 15.94 12.14
C SER A 117 -12.86 16.68 10.85
N PRO A 118 -13.60 16.50 9.74
CA PRO A 118 -13.40 17.26 8.52
C PRO A 118 -13.40 18.78 8.72
N ASP A 119 -14.23 19.25 9.65
CA ASP A 119 -14.38 20.68 9.99
C ASP A 119 -13.28 21.20 10.91
N ALA A 120 -12.52 20.30 11.54
CA ALA A 120 -11.46 20.63 12.49
C ALA A 120 -10.13 19.96 12.13
N LEU A 121 -9.72 20.09 10.86
CA LEU A 121 -8.43 19.58 10.41
C LEU A 121 -7.28 20.34 11.10
N PRO A 122 -6.16 19.68 11.40
CA PRO A 122 -4.96 20.35 11.91
C PRO A 122 -4.53 21.52 11.02
N GLU A 123 -3.96 22.56 11.62
CA GLU A 123 -3.47 23.72 10.88
C GLU A 123 -2.42 23.33 9.83
N VAL A 124 -1.53 22.42 10.19
CA VAL A 124 -0.40 21.96 9.37
C VAL A 124 -0.72 20.77 8.48
N VAL A 125 -1.87 20.77 7.79
CA VAL A 125 -2.18 19.80 6.74
C VAL A 125 -1.54 20.20 5.41
N THR A 126 -1.34 19.20 4.51
CA THR A 126 -0.90 19.52 3.14
C THR A 126 -2.04 20.20 2.36
N PRO A 127 -1.71 21.06 1.35
CA PRO A 127 -2.72 21.68 0.50
C PRO A 127 -3.64 20.66 -0.19
N LEU A 128 -3.08 19.54 -0.66
CA LEU A 128 -3.86 18.43 -1.22
C LEU A 128 -4.87 17.88 -0.21
N THR A 129 -4.43 17.60 1.01
CA THR A 129 -5.32 17.09 2.07
C THR A 129 -6.49 18.01 2.30
N ARG A 130 -6.25 19.31 2.47
CA ARG A 130 -7.30 20.29 2.70
C ARG A 130 -8.29 20.35 1.53
N ALA A 131 -7.78 20.43 0.30
CA ALA A 131 -8.61 20.49 -0.90
C ALA A 131 -9.47 19.22 -1.06
N ALA A 132 -8.83 18.06 -0.95
CA ALA A 132 -9.49 16.78 -1.15
C ALA A 132 -10.53 16.45 -0.06
N VAL A 133 -10.25 16.77 1.21
CA VAL A 133 -11.24 16.59 2.28
C VAL A 133 -12.44 17.52 2.05
N THR A 134 -12.19 18.79 1.70
CA THR A 134 -13.27 19.74 1.40
C THR A 134 -14.15 19.25 0.24
N ASP A 135 -13.54 18.74 -0.84
CA ASP A 135 -14.28 18.23 -1.99
C ASP A 135 -15.07 16.96 -1.65
N ALA A 136 -14.43 16.04 -0.89
CA ALA A 136 -15.06 14.79 -0.47
C ALA A 136 -16.27 15.03 0.47
N THR A 137 -16.12 15.91 1.45
CA THR A 137 -17.20 16.22 2.40
C THR A 137 -18.37 16.99 1.75
N ALA A 138 -18.06 17.78 0.71
CA ALA A 138 -19.09 18.41 -0.12
C ALA A 138 -19.77 17.45 -1.10
N GLY A 139 -19.47 16.15 -1.05
CA GLY A 139 -20.06 15.13 -1.92
C GLY A 139 -19.61 15.23 -3.38
N ARG A 140 -18.54 15.95 -3.67
CA ARG A 140 -18.05 16.11 -5.05
C ARG A 140 -17.37 14.85 -5.55
N SER A 141 -17.50 14.57 -6.84
CA SER A 141 -16.84 13.49 -7.58
C SER A 141 -16.34 13.99 -8.94
N GLY A 142 -15.26 13.42 -9.45
CA GLY A 142 -14.71 13.80 -10.75
C GLY A 142 -14.06 15.18 -10.78
N VAL A 143 -13.58 15.69 -9.66
CA VAL A 143 -12.90 16.99 -9.56
C VAL A 143 -11.59 16.96 -10.32
N LEU A 144 -11.30 17.99 -11.10
CA LEU A 144 -9.98 18.26 -11.69
C LEU A 144 -9.47 19.57 -11.10
N ARG A 145 -8.32 19.55 -10.44
CA ARG A 145 -7.82 20.72 -9.71
C ARG A 145 -6.30 20.77 -9.62
N ASP A 146 -5.75 21.97 -9.83
CA ASP A 146 -4.38 22.27 -9.47
C ASP A 146 -4.27 22.62 -8.00
N VAL A 147 -3.25 22.08 -7.33
CA VAL A 147 -2.98 22.31 -5.90
C VAL A 147 -1.49 22.59 -5.72
N PRO A 148 -1.11 23.61 -4.96
CA PRO A 148 0.30 23.85 -4.70
C PRO A 148 0.91 22.69 -3.92
N ARG A 149 2.11 22.28 -4.30
CA ARG A 149 2.89 21.29 -3.55
C ARG A 149 3.33 21.89 -2.21
N ALA A 150 3.18 21.13 -1.14
CA ALA A 150 3.69 21.57 0.15
C ALA A 150 5.21 21.75 0.10
N PRO A 151 5.77 22.88 0.58
CA PRO A 151 7.21 23.07 0.64
C PRO A 151 7.86 22.00 1.54
N GLY A 152 9.01 21.46 1.13
CA GLY A 152 9.81 20.54 1.92
C GLY A 152 9.40 19.06 1.85
N ILE A 153 8.36 18.68 1.11
CA ILE A 153 8.09 17.26 0.78
C ILE A 153 8.81 16.96 -0.54
N ALA A 154 10.11 16.75 -0.50
CA ALA A 154 10.77 15.95 -1.51
C ALA A 154 10.12 14.56 -1.44
N ALA A 155 9.63 14.08 -2.57
CA ALA A 155 9.10 12.72 -2.65
C ALA A 155 10.13 11.77 -2.05
N ALA A 156 9.80 11.14 -0.91
CA ALA A 156 10.69 10.15 -0.32
C ALA A 156 10.99 9.09 -1.38
N PRO A 157 12.26 8.75 -1.64
CA PRO A 157 12.58 7.66 -2.52
C PRO A 157 11.93 6.41 -1.92
N LEU A 158 11.12 5.71 -2.72
CA LEU A 158 10.62 4.40 -2.35
C LEU A 158 11.81 3.55 -1.93
N PRO A 159 11.70 2.73 -0.87
CA PRO A 159 12.68 1.69 -0.63
C PRO A 159 12.73 0.84 -1.90
N VAL A 160 13.85 0.91 -2.61
CA VAL A 160 14.14 0.01 -3.73
C VAL A 160 14.19 -1.37 -3.11
N ALA A 161 13.23 -2.22 -3.45
CA ALA A 161 13.30 -3.63 -3.10
C ALA A 161 14.63 -4.14 -3.64
N ARG A 162 15.54 -4.50 -2.75
CA ARG A 162 16.78 -5.16 -3.13
C ARG A 162 16.38 -6.43 -3.88
N PRO A 163 16.91 -6.67 -5.09
CA PRO A 163 16.72 -7.96 -5.73
C PRO A 163 17.25 -9.02 -4.78
N ALA A 164 16.43 -10.03 -4.52
CA ALA A 164 16.82 -11.18 -3.74
C ALA A 164 18.01 -11.86 -4.42
N GLY A 165 19.17 -11.82 -3.75
CA GLY A 165 20.24 -12.78 -3.85
C GLY A 165 20.82 -13.06 -5.24
N GLU A 166 21.75 -12.23 -5.70
CA GLU A 166 22.86 -12.76 -6.49
C GLU A 166 23.77 -13.51 -5.54
N GLY A 167 23.79 -14.82 -5.72
CA GLY A 167 24.65 -15.73 -4.99
C GLY A 167 26.11 -15.33 -5.16
N ARG A 168 26.75 -15.14 -4.04
CA ARG A 168 28.18 -14.94 -3.91
C ARG A 168 28.88 -16.16 -4.51
N PRO A 169 29.80 -16.04 -5.48
CA PRO A 169 30.61 -17.15 -5.87
C PRO A 169 31.56 -17.52 -4.73
N THR A 170 31.44 -18.72 -4.23
CA THR A 170 32.39 -19.34 -3.33
C THR A 170 33.71 -19.57 -4.12
N SER A 171 34.69 -18.78 -3.78
CA SER A 171 36.10 -19.04 -4.17
C SER A 171 36.54 -20.39 -3.64
N ALA A 172 36.88 -21.25 -4.60
CA ALA A 172 37.62 -22.48 -4.33
C ALA A 172 38.99 -22.12 -3.75
N GLN A 173 39.30 -22.62 -2.60
CA GLN A 173 40.67 -22.77 -2.12
C GLN A 173 41.04 -24.25 -2.12
N ASP A 174 41.98 -24.49 -2.99
CA ASP A 174 42.84 -25.67 -3.14
C ASP A 174 43.52 -26.01 -1.80
N GLY A 175 43.67 -27.31 -1.51
CA GLY A 175 44.64 -27.70 -0.51
C GLY A 175 44.39 -29.01 0.23
N GLN A 176 44.92 -30.09 -0.34
CA GLN A 176 45.51 -31.22 0.35
C GLN A 176 44.67 -32.35 0.93
N ARG A 177 44.75 -33.47 0.21
CA ARG A 177 44.61 -34.85 0.72
C ARG A 177 45.65 -35.17 1.81
N PRO A 178 45.36 -36.13 2.74
CA PRO A 178 45.80 -37.51 2.46
C PRO A 178 44.78 -38.61 2.84
N GLU A 179 45.05 -39.73 2.20
CA GLU A 179 44.44 -41.04 2.28
C GLU A 179 44.48 -41.67 3.67
N THR A 180 43.50 -42.52 3.96
CA THR A 180 43.62 -43.93 4.42
C THR A 180 42.23 -44.50 4.73
N SER A 181 41.83 -45.48 3.97
CA SER A 181 41.62 -46.92 4.21
C SER A 181 40.63 -47.37 5.28
N HIS A 182 39.92 -48.40 4.85
CA HIS A 182 39.17 -49.46 5.59
C HIS A 182 37.76 -49.11 6.04
N ASP A 183 36.82 -49.83 5.80
CA ASP A 183 36.50 -51.23 5.44
C ASP A 183 35.10 -51.54 6.03
N GLU A 184 34.41 -52.36 5.30
CA GLU A 184 33.41 -53.35 5.77
C GLU A 184 32.01 -52.91 6.29
N GLN A 185 31.08 -53.16 5.43
CA GLN A 185 30.15 -54.30 5.50
C GLN A 185 28.83 -54.17 6.25
N ARG A 186 27.86 -54.56 5.53
CA ARG A 186 26.68 -55.37 5.80
C ARG A 186 25.33 -54.71 5.94
N ARG A 187 24.58 -55.03 4.89
CA ARG A 187 23.31 -55.83 4.92
C ARG A 187 22.22 -55.32 5.87
N ALA A 188 21.03 -55.32 5.52
CA ALA A 188 20.15 -55.96 4.58
C ALA A 188 18.69 -55.60 4.98
N THR A 189 17.82 -55.66 4.04
CA THR A 189 16.41 -56.14 4.13
C THR A 189 15.47 -55.34 5.06
N GLY A 190 14.34 -55.07 4.62
CA GLY A 190 13.20 -55.58 3.93
C GLY A 190 12.05 -54.62 4.05
N GLN A 191 11.33 -54.44 3.06
CA GLN A 191 10.06 -55.06 2.76
C GLN A 191 8.83 -54.38 3.36
N ASP A 192 8.02 -53.91 2.41
CA ASP A 192 6.59 -54.06 2.23
C ASP A 192 5.60 -53.26 3.07
N GLY A 193 4.65 -52.65 2.35
CA GLY A 193 3.35 -52.34 2.90
C GLY A 193 2.59 -51.17 2.26
N HIS A 194 2.09 -51.34 1.07
CA HIS A 194 0.90 -50.66 0.52
C HIS A 194 -0.33 -51.50 0.91
N PRO A 195 -1.60 -51.08 0.79
CA PRO A 195 -2.29 -49.83 0.45
C PRO A 195 -3.50 -49.54 1.40
N GLY A 196 -4.19 -48.43 1.19
CA GLY A 196 -5.49 -48.21 1.83
C GLY A 196 -6.23 -46.98 1.29
N ALA A 197 -7.02 -47.21 0.30
CA ALA A 197 -8.01 -46.30 -0.26
C ALA A 197 -9.13 -45.99 0.75
N GLY A 198 -9.67 -44.78 0.70
CA GLY A 198 -10.89 -44.42 1.39
C GLY A 198 -11.48 -43.15 0.79
N GLN A 199 -12.42 -43.36 -0.12
CA GLN A 199 -13.29 -42.34 -0.72
C GLN A 199 -14.44 -41.93 0.23
N PRO A 200 -15.13 -40.80 -0.08
CA PRO A 200 -16.00 -40.04 0.82
C PRO A 200 -17.44 -40.53 0.86
N PRO A 201 -18.34 -40.04 1.68
CA PRO A 201 -19.75 -40.09 1.39
C PRO A 201 -20.34 -38.74 1.00
N GLU A 202 -21.02 -38.78 -0.15
CA GLU A 202 -22.15 -37.92 -0.53
C GLU A 202 -23.30 -38.06 0.48
N GLN A 203 -23.96 -36.95 0.78
CA GLN A 203 -25.40 -36.92 1.09
C GLN A 203 -25.95 -35.60 0.60
N ARG A 204 -26.67 -35.63 -0.31
CA ARG A 204 -28.05 -35.62 -0.84
C ARG A 204 -29.09 -35.15 0.15
N GLY A 205 -29.88 -34.18 -0.37
CA GLY A 205 -31.31 -33.96 -0.11
C GLY A 205 -31.52 -32.94 1.01
N GLU A 206 -32.33 -31.95 0.86
CA GLU A 206 -33.74 -32.06 0.41
C GLU A 206 -34.25 -30.65 0.11
N ALA A 207 -35.02 -30.58 -0.92
CA ALA A 207 -35.81 -29.43 -1.31
C ALA A 207 -37.06 -29.30 -0.42
N ALA A 208 -37.45 -28.10 -0.12
CA ALA A 208 -38.86 -27.81 0.15
C ALA A 208 -39.17 -26.35 -0.23
N ASP A 209 -40.06 -26.26 -1.06
CA ASP A 209 -40.78 -25.29 -1.85
C ASP A 209 -41.88 -24.54 -1.04
N PRO A 210 -42.58 -23.62 -1.71
CA PRO A 210 -42.82 -22.23 -1.26
C PRO A 210 -44.26 -21.99 -0.81
N SER A 211 -44.59 -20.73 -0.73
CA SER A 211 -45.96 -20.16 -0.66
C SER A 211 -46.46 -19.75 0.73
N LEU A 212 -46.71 -18.48 0.87
CA LEU A 212 -48.04 -17.89 0.94
C LEU A 212 -48.01 -16.44 1.36
N HIS A 213 -48.53 -15.62 0.49
CA HIS A 213 -49.16 -14.31 0.78
C HIS A 213 -50.37 -14.47 1.75
N PRO A 214 -50.89 -13.41 2.27
CA PRO A 214 -51.20 -12.14 1.61
C PRO A 214 -50.46 -10.90 2.15
#